data_ea2e29f1c95ea25cac4b258111d7cb02
#
_entry.id   ea2e29f1c95ea25cac4b258111d7cb02
#
_cell.length_a   1.000
_cell.length_b   1.000
_cell.length_c   1.000
_cell.angle_alpha   90.00
_cell.angle_beta   90.00
_cell.angle_gamma   90.00
#
_symmetry.space_group_name_H-M   'P 1'
#
loop_
_entity.id
_entity.type
_entity.pdbx_description
1 polymer ?
#
loop_
_entity_poly.entity_id
_entity_poly.type
_entity_poly.pdbx_seq_one_letter_code
_entity_poly.pdbx_strand_id
1 'polypeptide(L)'
;DFATNTDGKIPDTFTEKIIVPFCPQSVLSGINRLIPDDEFLIYKKEFTLPDGFNKGEVLLHFGAVDQIAKIYLNGKFVIEHHGGYEPFTCFITDLLQEVNTLTVVVKDNLDTAVLPYGKQKHKRGGMWYTPVSGIWQTVWLESVPLEYINGITINCDDKSAHVSVNGVKSGVLTLHTPDGDKH
;
A
#
# COMPACT_ATOMS: atom_id res chain seq x y z
N ASP A 1 14.58 -2.31 -6.93
CA ASP A 1 14.66 -2.99 -8.23
C ASP A 1 13.31 -2.99 -8.90
N PHE A 2 13.32 -2.98 -10.24
CA PHE A 2 12.12 -2.96 -11.06
C PHE A 2 12.32 -3.79 -12.33
N ALA A 3 11.25 -4.44 -12.77
CA ALA A 3 11.18 -5.15 -14.04
C ALA A 3 9.74 -5.19 -14.53
N THR A 4 9.54 -5.45 -15.83
CA THR A 4 8.23 -5.77 -16.41
C THR A 4 8.33 -7.03 -17.25
N ASN A 5 7.23 -7.79 -17.34
CA ASN A 5 7.06 -8.93 -18.25
C ASN A 5 5.58 -9.23 -18.47
N THR A 6 5.28 -10.14 -19.41
CA THR A 6 3.91 -10.49 -19.78
C THR A 6 3.35 -11.70 -19.05
N ASP A 7 4.14 -12.42 -18.25
CA ASP A 7 3.72 -13.64 -17.57
C ASP A 7 3.57 -13.48 -16.04
N GLY A 8 3.96 -12.31 -15.50
CA GLY A 8 3.85 -11.98 -14.07
C GLY A 8 4.78 -12.79 -13.16
N LYS A 9 5.73 -13.54 -13.72
CA LYS A 9 6.72 -14.26 -12.92
C LYS A 9 7.78 -13.33 -12.38
N ILE A 10 8.20 -13.58 -11.15
CA ILE A 10 9.30 -12.84 -10.53
C ILE A 10 10.59 -13.25 -11.26
N PRO A 11 11.30 -12.29 -11.91
CA PRO A 11 12.51 -12.61 -12.64
C PRO A 11 13.70 -12.88 -11.69
N ASP A 12 14.64 -13.70 -12.14
CA ASP A 12 15.89 -13.94 -11.41
C ASP A 12 16.76 -12.68 -11.31
N THR A 13 16.71 -11.84 -12.36
CA THR A 13 17.48 -10.60 -12.43
C THR A 13 16.60 -9.40 -12.73
N PHE A 14 16.91 -8.29 -12.06
CA PHE A 14 16.25 -6.99 -12.25
C PHE A 14 17.24 -6.04 -12.93
N THR A 15 16.84 -5.44 -14.02
CA THR A 15 17.70 -4.58 -14.84
C THR A 15 17.48 -3.09 -14.60
N GLU A 16 16.38 -2.72 -13.94
CA GLU A 16 16.00 -1.34 -13.71
C GLU A 16 15.91 -1.02 -12.21
N LYS A 17 15.99 0.27 -11.89
CA LYS A 17 15.78 0.82 -10.55
C LYS A 17 14.63 1.82 -10.62
N ILE A 18 13.69 1.72 -9.68
CA ILE A 18 12.56 2.64 -9.57
C ILE A 18 12.55 3.33 -8.21
N ILE A 19 12.17 4.59 -8.19
CA ILE A 19 11.95 5.37 -6.96
C ILE A 19 10.46 5.36 -6.64
N VAL A 20 10.08 4.60 -5.62
CA VAL A 20 8.71 4.60 -5.07
C VAL A 20 8.56 5.81 -4.12
N PRO A 21 7.44 6.54 -4.13
CA PRO A 21 6.12 6.20 -4.70
C PRO A 21 5.84 6.79 -6.10
N PHE A 22 6.85 7.11 -6.87
CA PHE A 22 6.61 7.63 -8.22
C PHE A 22 6.25 6.48 -9.18
N CYS A 23 5.13 6.63 -9.91
CA CYS A 23 4.71 5.65 -10.89
C CYS A 23 5.70 5.57 -12.07
N PRO A 24 5.82 4.43 -12.77
CA PRO A 24 6.78 4.24 -13.87
C PRO A 24 6.67 5.28 -14.99
N GLN A 25 5.49 5.86 -15.20
CA GLN A 25 5.23 6.89 -16.20
C GLN A 25 5.84 8.26 -15.84
N SER A 26 6.19 8.47 -14.57
CA SER A 26 6.81 9.71 -14.10
C SER A 26 8.32 9.73 -14.35
N VAL A 27 8.84 10.88 -14.76
CA VAL A 27 10.29 11.14 -14.83
C VAL A 27 10.95 10.92 -13.46
N LEU A 28 10.26 11.27 -12.37
CA LEU A 28 10.77 11.17 -11.00
C LEU A 28 10.96 9.72 -10.54
N SER A 29 10.30 8.76 -11.18
CA SER A 29 10.50 7.33 -10.89
C SER A 29 11.86 6.81 -11.34
N GLY A 30 12.48 7.47 -12.33
CA GLY A 30 13.67 6.98 -13.02
C GLY A 30 13.38 6.04 -14.20
N ILE A 31 12.11 5.63 -14.42
CA ILE A 31 11.69 4.74 -15.51
C ILE A 31 11.20 5.54 -16.72
N ASN A 32 10.29 6.50 -16.50
CA ASN A 32 9.78 7.43 -17.50
C ASN A 32 9.23 6.77 -18.78
N ARG A 33 8.42 5.72 -18.65
CA ARG A 33 7.76 5.07 -19.80
C ARG A 33 6.33 4.63 -19.46
N LEU A 34 5.49 4.56 -20.51
CA LEU A 34 4.18 3.92 -20.40
C LEU A 34 4.38 2.40 -20.28
N ILE A 35 3.54 1.77 -19.46
CA ILE A 35 3.52 0.32 -19.33
C ILE A 35 2.36 -0.22 -20.17
N PRO A 36 2.59 -1.15 -21.08
CA PRO A 36 1.55 -1.83 -21.82
C PRO A 36 0.60 -2.63 -20.92
N ASP A 37 -0.67 -2.75 -21.35
CA ASP A 37 -1.72 -3.43 -20.56
C ASP A 37 -1.48 -4.93 -20.40
N ASP A 38 -0.67 -5.54 -21.27
CA ASP A 38 -0.31 -6.95 -21.17
C ASP A 38 0.89 -7.21 -20.26
N GLU A 39 1.61 -6.17 -19.83
CA GLU A 39 2.73 -6.31 -18.91
C GLU A 39 2.30 -6.29 -17.43
N PHE A 40 3.07 -7.02 -16.63
CA PHE A 40 3.08 -6.93 -15.16
C PHE A 40 4.25 -6.06 -14.73
N LEU A 41 4.05 -5.28 -13.66
CA LEU A 41 5.09 -4.52 -13.01
C LEU A 41 5.60 -5.31 -11.81
N ILE A 42 6.91 -5.49 -11.69
CA ILE A 42 7.50 -6.29 -10.63
C ILE A 42 8.52 -5.44 -9.89
N TYR A 43 8.25 -5.22 -8.61
CA TYR A 43 9.08 -4.45 -7.69
C TYR A 43 9.79 -5.40 -6.74
N LYS A 44 11.05 -5.14 -6.43
CA LYS A 44 11.82 -5.86 -5.42
C LYS A 44 12.58 -4.89 -4.54
N LYS A 45 12.49 -5.08 -3.21
CA LYS A 45 13.24 -4.32 -2.22
C LYS A 45 13.76 -5.24 -1.13
N GLU A 46 15.07 -5.20 -0.91
CA GLU A 46 15.69 -5.80 0.27
C GLU A 46 15.74 -4.77 1.41
N PHE A 47 15.48 -5.24 2.64
CA PHE A 47 15.54 -4.40 3.83
C PHE A 47 15.83 -5.23 5.08
N THR A 48 16.36 -4.56 6.10
CA THR A 48 16.51 -5.07 7.46
C THR A 48 15.71 -4.19 8.42
N LEU A 49 15.31 -4.74 9.55
CA LEU A 49 14.67 -3.96 10.61
C LEU A 49 15.73 -3.46 11.59
N PRO A 50 15.62 -2.23 12.11
CA PRO A 50 16.45 -1.78 13.21
C PRO A 50 16.26 -2.65 14.46
N ASP A 51 17.30 -2.78 15.27
CA ASP A 51 17.24 -3.47 16.56
C ASP A 51 16.09 -2.93 17.43
N GLY A 52 15.28 -3.84 17.96
CA GLY A 52 14.15 -3.48 18.81
C GLY A 52 12.99 -2.78 18.08
N PHE A 53 12.95 -2.82 16.75
CA PHE A 53 11.82 -2.25 15.98
C PHE A 53 10.51 -2.98 16.27
N ASN A 54 10.53 -4.33 16.31
CA ASN A 54 9.33 -5.12 16.59
C ASN A 54 8.91 -4.98 18.05
N LYS A 55 7.70 -4.44 18.29
CA LYS A 55 7.07 -4.24 19.62
C LYS A 55 5.97 -5.26 19.91
N GLY A 56 5.69 -6.17 18.99
CA GLY A 56 4.63 -7.18 19.05
C GLY A 56 4.20 -7.60 17.66
N GLU A 57 3.63 -6.68 16.89
CA GLU A 57 3.28 -6.89 15.49
C GLU A 57 4.04 -5.92 14.57
N VAL A 58 4.40 -6.41 13.39
CA VAL A 58 4.95 -5.59 12.31
C VAL A 58 3.99 -5.57 11.14
N LEU A 59 3.61 -4.38 10.75
CA LEU A 59 2.67 -4.06 9.70
C LEU A 59 3.40 -3.49 8.49
N LEU A 60 3.08 -3.98 7.30
CA LEU A 60 3.52 -3.40 6.03
C LEU A 60 2.31 -2.73 5.39
N HIS A 61 2.42 -1.44 5.18
CA HIS A 61 1.36 -0.61 4.64
C HIS A 61 1.66 -0.18 3.22
N PHE A 62 0.62 -0.14 2.41
CA PHE A 62 0.60 0.46 1.08
C PHE A 62 -0.47 1.54 1.05
N GLY A 63 -0.10 2.77 0.71
CA GLY A 63 -1.05 3.87 0.57
C GLY A 63 -1.98 3.68 -0.62
N ALA A 64 -1.47 3.23 -1.75
CA ALA A 64 -2.23 2.73 -2.89
C ALA A 64 -1.33 2.06 -3.92
N VAL A 65 -1.86 1.06 -4.63
CA VAL A 65 -1.20 0.37 -5.74
C VAL A 65 -2.21 0.15 -6.86
N ASP A 66 -1.97 0.73 -8.03
CA ASP A 66 -2.86 0.61 -9.19
C ASP A 66 -2.41 -0.55 -10.10
N GLN A 67 -3.15 -1.64 -10.24
CA GLN A 67 -4.55 -1.79 -9.86
C GLN A 67 -4.78 -3.11 -9.07
N ILE A 68 -4.11 -4.22 -9.45
CA ILE A 68 -4.18 -5.53 -8.80
C ILE A 68 -2.77 -5.89 -8.34
N ALA A 69 -2.56 -5.97 -7.02
CA ALA A 69 -1.25 -6.16 -6.43
C ALA A 69 -1.16 -7.49 -5.68
N LYS A 70 -0.15 -8.29 -5.98
CA LYS A 70 0.25 -9.48 -5.21
C LYS A 70 1.51 -9.18 -4.42
N ILE A 71 1.44 -9.37 -3.12
CA ILE A 71 2.51 -9.08 -2.18
C ILE A 71 3.17 -10.38 -1.75
N TYR A 72 4.49 -10.41 -1.82
CA TYR A 72 5.32 -11.52 -1.34
C TYR A 72 6.39 -11.00 -0.39
N LEU A 73 6.61 -11.70 0.70
CA LEU A 73 7.73 -11.44 1.61
C LEU A 73 8.56 -12.72 1.76
N ASN A 74 9.87 -12.62 1.51
CA ASN A 74 10.80 -13.75 1.58
C ASN A 74 10.35 -14.93 0.71
N GLY A 75 9.79 -14.65 -0.46
CA GLY A 75 9.26 -15.62 -1.41
C GLY A 75 7.89 -16.22 -1.04
N LYS A 76 7.33 -15.90 0.12
CA LYS A 76 6.01 -16.36 0.55
C LYS A 76 4.93 -15.35 0.14
N PHE A 77 3.83 -15.86 -0.43
CA PHE A 77 2.65 -15.04 -0.72
C PHE A 77 2.03 -14.53 0.59
N VAL A 78 1.69 -13.25 0.60
CA VAL A 78 1.08 -12.55 1.76
C VAL A 78 -0.38 -12.24 1.48
N ILE A 79 -0.66 -11.45 0.44
CA ILE A 79 -2.01 -11.00 0.09
C ILE A 79 -2.09 -10.61 -1.39
N GLU A 80 -3.30 -10.66 -1.94
CA GLU A 80 -3.67 -10.01 -3.18
C GLU A 80 -4.69 -8.90 -2.89
N HIS A 81 -4.41 -7.69 -3.37
CA HIS A 81 -5.26 -6.52 -3.23
C HIS A 81 -5.77 -6.07 -4.60
N HIS A 82 -7.05 -5.70 -4.66
CA HIS A 82 -7.73 -5.21 -5.86
C HIS A 82 -8.25 -3.79 -5.62
N GLY A 83 -7.89 -2.87 -6.51
CA GLY A 83 -8.29 -1.46 -6.45
C GLY A 83 -7.09 -0.53 -6.33
N GLY A 84 -7.08 0.54 -7.14
CA GLY A 84 -5.93 1.44 -7.28
C GLY A 84 -5.90 2.61 -6.30
N TYR A 85 -6.96 2.81 -5.48
CA TYR A 85 -7.14 4.06 -4.72
C TYR A 85 -7.25 3.88 -3.21
N GLU A 86 -7.36 2.65 -2.73
CA GLU A 86 -7.53 2.36 -1.31
C GLU A 86 -6.23 1.86 -0.69
N PRO A 87 -5.90 2.30 0.54
CA PRO A 87 -4.78 1.75 1.28
C PRO A 87 -5.08 0.33 1.78
N PHE A 88 -4.03 -0.46 1.93
CA PHE A 88 -4.13 -1.77 2.55
C PHE A 88 -2.91 -2.09 3.41
N THR A 89 -3.09 -3.04 4.32
CA THR A 89 -2.09 -3.42 5.32
C THR A 89 -1.89 -4.93 5.34
N CYS A 90 -0.64 -5.35 5.44
CA CYS A 90 -0.23 -6.74 5.59
C CYS A 90 0.38 -6.96 6.97
N PHE A 91 -0.04 -8.00 7.69
CA PHE A 91 0.65 -8.49 8.89
C PHE A 91 1.81 -9.38 8.45
N ILE A 92 3.04 -9.00 8.80
CA ILE A 92 4.24 -9.66 8.31
C ILE A 92 5.16 -10.22 9.40
N THR A 93 4.78 -10.10 10.66
CA THR A 93 5.58 -10.47 11.83
C THR A 93 6.19 -11.87 11.70
N ASP A 94 5.37 -12.87 11.39
CA ASP A 94 5.78 -14.29 11.32
C ASP A 94 6.60 -14.64 10.06
N LEU A 95 6.72 -13.69 9.12
CA LEU A 95 7.44 -13.87 7.87
C LEU A 95 8.81 -13.21 7.88
N LEU A 96 9.11 -12.41 8.91
CA LEU A 96 10.34 -11.65 9.00
C LEU A 96 11.56 -12.53 9.18
N GLN A 97 12.65 -12.10 8.58
CA GLN A 97 13.99 -12.67 8.67
C GLN A 97 15.00 -11.56 9.00
N GLU A 98 16.28 -11.91 9.20
CA GLU A 98 17.34 -10.94 9.42
C GLU A 98 17.45 -9.96 8.22
N VAL A 99 17.46 -10.50 6.99
CA VAL A 99 17.36 -9.73 5.74
C VAL A 99 16.08 -10.14 5.05
N ASN A 100 15.26 -9.17 4.73
CA ASN A 100 13.95 -9.39 4.14
C ASN A 100 13.93 -8.96 2.68
N THR A 101 13.24 -9.74 1.84
CA THR A 101 12.98 -9.42 0.45
C THR A 101 11.48 -9.23 0.25
N LEU A 102 11.06 -7.98 0.03
CA LEU A 102 9.71 -7.64 -0.41
C LEU A 102 9.65 -7.71 -1.93
N THR A 103 8.67 -8.44 -2.47
CA THR A 103 8.34 -8.42 -3.90
C THR A 103 6.88 -8.07 -4.08
N VAL A 104 6.61 -7.15 -5.00
CA VAL A 104 5.25 -6.73 -5.36
C VAL A 104 5.08 -6.94 -6.86
N VAL A 105 4.07 -7.75 -7.23
CA VAL A 105 3.70 -8.00 -8.63
C VAL A 105 2.38 -7.31 -8.89
N VAL A 106 2.35 -6.38 -9.84
CA VAL A 106 1.17 -5.57 -10.13
C VAL A 106 0.71 -5.80 -11.57
N LYS A 107 -0.59 -5.94 -11.73
CA LYS A 107 -1.27 -5.91 -13.02
C LYS A 107 -2.21 -4.72 -13.05
N ASP A 108 -2.08 -3.90 -14.09
CA ASP A 108 -3.02 -2.82 -14.37
C ASP A 108 -3.71 -3.09 -15.70
N ASN A 109 -5.04 -3.08 -15.69
CA ASN A 109 -5.89 -3.16 -16.87
C ASN A 109 -6.66 -1.84 -16.98
N LEU A 110 -6.00 -0.84 -17.50
CA LEU A 110 -6.48 0.53 -17.55
C LEU A 110 -7.93 0.68 -18.08
N ASP A 111 -8.28 -0.09 -19.10
CA ASP A 111 -9.61 -0.03 -19.73
C ASP A 111 -10.63 -1.01 -19.11
N THR A 112 -10.40 -1.51 -17.89
CA THR A 112 -11.37 -2.36 -17.21
C THR A 112 -12.63 -1.58 -16.84
N ALA A 113 -13.80 -2.17 -17.10
CA ALA A 113 -15.08 -1.64 -16.67
C ALA A 113 -15.43 -2.02 -15.23
N VAL A 114 -14.62 -2.85 -14.57
CA VAL A 114 -14.93 -3.43 -13.25
C VAL A 114 -14.31 -2.64 -12.11
N LEU A 115 -13.04 -2.24 -12.26
CA LEU A 115 -12.32 -1.47 -11.25
C LEU A 115 -12.24 0.02 -11.64
N PRO A 116 -12.31 0.93 -10.68
CA PRO A 116 -12.11 2.36 -10.93
C PRO A 116 -10.71 2.62 -11.50
N TYR A 117 -10.61 3.37 -12.59
CA TYR A 117 -9.34 3.77 -13.21
C TYR A 117 -9.20 5.28 -13.44
N GLY A 118 -10.20 6.08 -12.98
CA GLY A 118 -10.17 7.53 -13.10
C GLY A 118 -10.30 8.02 -14.54
N LYS A 119 -9.83 9.26 -14.78
CA LYS A 119 -9.84 9.88 -16.12
C LYS A 119 -8.56 9.57 -16.89
N GLN A 120 -8.22 8.30 -17.05
CA GLN A 120 -6.97 7.84 -17.66
C GLN A 120 -7.26 7.09 -18.95
N LYS A 121 -6.45 7.31 -20.00
CA LYS A 121 -6.44 6.53 -21.25
C LYS A 121 -5.08 6.58 -21.93
N HIS A 122 -4.71 5.53 -22.65
CA HIS A 122 -3.51 5.52 -23.47
C HIS A 122 -3.51 6.66 -24.49
N LYS A 123 -4.63 6.87 -25.16
CA LYS A 123 -4.81 8.02 -26.04
C LYS A 123 -5.26 9.23 -25.22
N ARG A 124 -4.31 10.05 -24.80
CA ARG A 124 -4.55 11.31 -24.07
C ARG A 124 -5.25 12.34 -24.95
N GLY A 125 -5.95 13.26 -24.33
CA GLY A 125 -6.57 14.44 -24.97
C GLY A 125 -7.99 14.68 -24.46
N GLY A 126 -8.46 15.91 -24.57
CA GLY A 126 -9.74 16.33 -23.98
C GLY A 126 -9.69 16.15 -22.45
N MET A 127 -10.60 15.34 -21.91
CA MET A 127 -10.70 15.08 -20.48
C MET A 127 -9.75 13.96 -19.97
N TRP A 128 -9.02 13.27 -20.87
CA TRP A 128 -8.23 12.09 -20.53
C TRP A 128 -6.78 12.43 -20.25
N TYR A 129 -6.29 11.93 -19.11
CA TYR A 129 -4.91 12.09 -18.62
C TYR A 129 -4.03 10.90 -18.99
N THR A 130 -2.73 11.06 -18.74
CA THR A 130 -1.75 9.96 -18.86
C THR A 130 -2.11 8.85 -17.88
N PRO A 131 -2.14 7.59 -18.31
CA PRO A 131 -2.31 6.47 -17.40
C PRO A 131 -1.13 6.38 -16.43
N VAL A 132 -1.43 5.99 -15.22
CA VAL A 132 -0.46 5.68 -14.17
C VAL A 132 -0.75 4.28 -13.66
N SER A 133 0.28 3.53 -13.32
CA SER A 133 0.16 2.15 -12.84
C SER A 133 1.18 1.82 -11.77
N GLY A 134 0.91 0.77 -11.01
CA GLY A 134 1.80 0.29 -9.97
C GLY A 134 1.72 1.07 -8.66
N ILE A 135 2.80 1.06 -7.90
CA ILE A 135 2.88 1.73 -6.59
C ILE A 135 2.97 3.24 -6.82
N TRP A 136 1.95 4.01 -6.41
CA TRP A 136 1.91 5.46 -6.57
C TRP A 136 1.73 6.23 -5.26
N GLN A 137 1.56 5.51 -4.14
CA GLN A 137 1.54 6.05 -2.79
C GLN A 137 2.63 5.40 -1.93
N THR A 138 2.90 5.99 -0.77
CA THR A 138 3.96 5.54 0.13
C THR A 138 3.78 4.09 0.54
N VAL A 139 4.90 3.37 0.67
CA VAL A 139 5.01 2.05 1.30
C VAL A 139 5.86 2.20 2.55
N TRP A 140 5.37 1.71 3.71
CA TRP A 140 6.09 1.86 4.97
C TRP A 140 5.84 0.69 5.92
N LEU A 141 6.70 0.58 6.93
CA LEU A 141 6.57 -0.36 8.02
C LEU A 141 6.14 0.37 9.29
N GLU A 142 5.29 -0.28 10.06
CA GLU A 142 4.91 0.14 11.40
C GLU A 142 5.06 -1.03 12.35
N SER A 143 5.49 -0.76 13.59
CA SER A 143 5.46 -1.75 14.65
C SER A 143 4.54 -1.30 15.76
N VAL A 144 3.64 -2.19 16.15
CA VAL A 144 2.62 -1.96 17.18
C VAL A 144 2.72 -3.01 18.28
N PRO A 145 2.30 -2.71 19.53
CA PRO A 145 2.09 -3.73 20.55
C PRO A 145 1.05 -4.77 20.12
N LEU A 146 1.01 -5.93 20.80
CA LEU A 146 -0.03 -6.95 20.55
C LEU A 146 -1.47 -6.43 20.80
N GLU A 147 -1.62 -5.49 21.73
CA GLU A 147 -2.87 -4.78 21.94
C GLU A 147 -2.66 -3.31 21.55
N TYR A 148 -3.34 -2.85 20.52
CA TYR A 148 -3.26 -1.48 20.01
C TYR A 148 -4.61 -1.06 19.43
N ILE A 149 -4.85 0.23 19.35
CA ILE A 149 -6.04 0.77 18.69
C ILE A 149 -5.87 0.61 17.19
N ASN A 150 -6.66 -0.28 16.59
CA ASN A 150 -6.65 -0.56 15.15
C ASN A 150 -7.84 0.06 14.40
N GLY A 151 -8.74 0.71 15.13
CA GLY A 151 -9.86 1.43 14.51
C GLY A 151 -10.59 2.29 15.53
N ILE A 152 -11.02 3.47 15.08
CA ILE A 152 -11.89 4.36 15.81
C ILE A 152 -13.02 4.78 14.89
N THR A 153 -14.27 4.64 15.37
CA THR A 153 -15.46 5.14 14.66
C THR A 153 -16.15 6.15 15.57
N ILE A 154 -16.40 7.33 15.06
CA ILE A 154 -17.10 8.40 15.78
C ILE A 154 -18.38 8.74 15.03
N ASN A 155 -19.53 8.54 15.68
CA ASN A 155 -20.85 8.91 15.20
C ASN A 155 -21.41 10.01 16.09
N CYS A 156 -21.73 11.16 15.51
CA CYS A 156 -22.25 12.32 16.25
C CYS A 156 -23.67 12.66 15.83
N ASP A 157 -24.47 13.08 16.77
CA ASP A 157 -25.71 13.81 16.57
C ASP A 157 -25.65 15.18 17.27
N ASP A 158 -26.76 15.93 17.31
CA ASP A 158 -26.80 17.28 17.90
C ASP A 158 -26.54 17.32 19.41
N LYS A 159 -26.53 16.18 20.10
CA LYS A 159 -26.49 16.09 21.57
C LYS A 159 -25.44 15.12 22.09
N SER A 160 -24.97 14.20 21.25
CA SER A 160 -24.09 13.12 21.70
C SER A 160 -23.04 12.74 20.64
N ALA A 161 -21.94 12.16 21.12
CA ALA A 161 -20.96 11.49 20.30
C ALA A 161 -20.80 10.05 20.79
N HIS A 162 -20.96 9.09 19.88
CA HIS A 162 -20.68 7.68 20.14
C HIS A 162 -19.32 7.33 19.55
N VAL A 163 -18.39 6.94 20.40
CA VAL A 163 -17.03 6.55 20.03
C VAL A 163 -16.86 5.05 20.24
N SER A 164 -16.58 4.33 19.14
CA SER A 164 -16.23 2.92 19.19
C SER A 164 -14.74 2.77 18.91
N VAL A 165 -14.04 2.04 19.77
CA VAL A 165 -12.60 1.79 19.66
C VAL A 165 -12.38 0.30 19.54
N ASN A 166 -11.62 -0.13 18.51
CA ASN A 166 -11.28 -1.52 18.26
C ASN A 166 -9.82 -1.81 18.59
N GLY A 167 -9.51 -3.07 18.93
CA GLY A 167 -8.14 -3.56 19.12
C GLY A 167 -7.62 -3.46 20.56
N VAL A 168 -8.37 -2.84 21.49
CA VAL A 168 -8.01 -2.74 22.91
C VAL A 168 -9.18 -3.18 23.79
N LYS A 169 -8.88 -3.72 24.97
CA LYS A 169 -9.91 -4.20 25.93
C LYS A 169 -10.49 -3.08 26.79
N SER A 170 -9.70 -2.05 27.06
CA SER A 170 -10.09 -0.90 27.88
C SER A 170 -9.24 0.31 27.54
N GLY A 171 -9.75 1.50 27.88
CA GLY A 171 -9.06 2.77 27.66
C GLY A 171 -9.77 3.91 28.35
N VAL A 172 -9.22 5.10 28.23
CA VAL A 172 -9.83 6.34 28.67
C VAL A 172 -10.11 7.20 27.46
N LEU A 173 -11.35 7.64 27.32
CA LEU A 173 -11.75 8.64 26.34
C LEU A 173 -11.76 10.01 27.02
N THR A 174 -10.99 10.97 26.49
CA THR A 174 -11.00 12.35 26.96
C THR A 174 -11.57 13.25 25.88
N LEU A 175 -12.59 14.00 26.22
CA LEU A 175 -13.17 15.03 25.38
C LEU A 175 -12.63 16.41 25.78
N HIS A 176 -11.85 17.05 24.94
CA HIS A 176 -11.39 18.42 25.13
C HIS A 176 -12.46 19.40 24.68
N THR A 177 -12.98 20.20 25.60
CA THR A 177 -13.99 21.24 25.29
C THR A 177 -13.47 22.62 25.72
N PRO A 178 -14.04 23.73 25.20
CA PRO A 178 -13.69 25.06 25.65
C PRO A 178 -13.86 25.27 27.16
N ASP A 179 -14.77 24.51 27.80
CA ASP A 179 -15.08 24.58 29.24
C ASP A 179 -14.24 23.61 30.07
N GLY A 180 -13.28 22.89 29.47
CA GLY A 180 -12.40 21.92 30.11
C GLY A 180 -12.61 20.49 29.62
N ASP A 181 -11.77 19.58 30.13
CA ASP A 181 -11.76 18.17 29.74
C ASP A 181 -12.88 17.40 30.43
N LYS A 182 -13.47 16.44 29.73
CA LYS A 182 -14.43 15.47 30.24
C LYS A 182 -13.91 14.05 29.93
N HIS A 183 -14.04 13.15 30.93
CA HIS A 183 -13.59 11.76 30.86
C HIS A 183 -14.75 10.78 30.91
#